data_eeef6af73d2dc69326db74ef088787d9
#
_entry.id   eeef6af73d2dc69326db74ef088787d9
#
_cell.length_a   1.000
_cell.length_b   1.000
_cell.length_c   1.000
_cell.angle_alpha   90.00
_cell.angle_beta   90.00
_cell.angle_gamma   90.00
#
_symmetry.space_group_name_H-M   'P 1'
#
loop_
_entity.id
_entity.type
_entity.pdbx_description
1 polymer ?
#
loop_
_entity_poly.entity_id
_entity_poly.type
_entity_poly.pdbx_seq_one_letter_code
_entity_poly.pdbx_strand_id
1 'polypeptide(L)'
;MATQKILVYRNVKKAFFDHLPKSRFAITNSDDKNGLFMLQNCKAQKSTYGLKSVADIQVKLLERQLNGMLMQINQKELWVQLIGDFNAYNLAAIYGAAIALGISEEDVLVQMSKLQSVSGRFQYFVSKNQVTAIVDYAHTPDALENVLQTIEQLRTRNEQLITVVGCGGDRDKTKRPEMARIATSMSTLTILTSDNPRTENPEEILNDMEIGVEAQHTNKYLRIVDRGQAIKTASMMAKPGDILLVAGKGHETYQEINGVRHHFDDMEELKKHL
;
A
#
# COMPACT_ATOMS: atom_id res chain seq x y z
N MET A 1 4.32 -27.18 -3.84
CA MET A 1 4.78 -26.30 -4.94
C MET A 1 4.98 -24.83 -4.50
N ALA A 2 4.06 -24.17 -3.81
CA ALA A 2 4.21 -22.76 -3.39
C ALA A 2 5.43 -22.51 -2.49
N THR A 3 5.64 -23.34 -1.47
CA THR A 3 6.78 -23.22 -0.53
C THR A 3 8.14 -23.29 -1.23
N GLN A 4 8.26 -24.13 -2.26
CA GLN A 4 9.51 -24.29 -3.01
C GLN A 4 9.82 -23.08 -3.89
N LYS A 5 8.79 -22.45 -4.50
CA LYS A 5 8.95 -21.19 -5.25
C LYS A 5 9.38 -20.03 -4.35
N ILE A 6 8.83 -19.93 -3.14
CA ILE A 6 9.19 -18.91 -2.15
C ILE A 6 10.65 -19.07 -1.72
N LEU A 7 11.12 -20.30 -1.49
CA LEU A 7 12.52 -20.57 -1.13
C LEU A 7 13.49 -20.19 -2.24
N VAL A 8 13.17 -20.52 -3.49
CA VAL A 8 13.99 -20.14 -4.66
C VAL A 8 14.08 -18.63 -4.78
N TYR A 9 12.95 -17.91 -4.70
CA TYR A 9 12.91 -16.45 -4.78
C TYR A 9 13.72 -15.77 -3.67
N ARG A 10 13.60 -16.27 -2.43
CA ARG A 10 14.38 -15.79 -1.29
C ARG A 10 15.90 -15.98 -1.51
N ASN A 11 16.30 -17.16 -1.99
CA ASN A 11 17.71 -17.47 -2.21
C ASN A 11 18.32 -16.64 -3.36
N VAL A 12 17.57 -16.36 -4.42
CA VAL A 12 18.00 -15.45 -5.50
C VAL A 12 18.26 -14.05 -4.97
N LYS A 13 17.35 -13.52 -4.13
CA LYS A 13 17.59 -12.22 -3.48
C LYS A 13 18.80 -12.25 -2.55
N LYS A 14 18.97 -13.33 -1.76
CA LYS A 14 20.12 -13.49 -0.88
C LYS A 14 21.44 -13.49 -1.63
N ALA A 15 21.50 -14.14 -2.80
CA ALA A 15 22.72 -14.19 -3.62
C ALA A 15 23.25 -12.78 -3.97
N PHE A 16 22.37 -11.80 -4.17
CA PHE A 16 22.80 -10.39 -4.35
C PHE A 16 23.62 -9.90 -3.16
N PHE A 17 23.14 -10.12 -1.93
CA PHE A 17 23.85 -9.69 -0.71
C PHE A 17 25.15 -10.47 -0.50
N ASP A 18 25.15 -11.77 -0.77
CA ASP A 18 26.33 -12.64 -0.59
C ASP A 18 27.50 -12.24 -1.53
N HIS A 19 27.18 -11.66 -2.70
CA HIS A 19 28.17 -11.22 -3.69
C HIS A 19 28.66 -9.76 -3.49
N LEU A 20 28.09 -9.02 -2.53
CA LEU A 20 28.52 -7.64 -2.29
C LEU A 20 29.97 -7.61 -1.75
N PRO A 21 30.87 -6.82 -2.39
CA PRO A 21 32.24 -6.67 -1.90
C PRO A 21 32.29 -5.87 -0.58
N LYS A 22 33.38 -6.04 0.17
CA LYS A 22 33.59 -5.37 1.46
C LYS A 22 33.50 -3.83 1.42
N SER A 23 33.74 -3.23 0.26
CA SER A 23 33.67 -1.77 0.06
C SER A 23 32.25 -1.23 -0.13
N ARG A 24 31.23 -2.09 -0.10
CA ARG A 24 29.83 -1.71 -0.31
C ARG A 24 29.04 -1.78 1.01
N PHE A 25 27.82 -1.25 0.96
CA PHE A 25 26.90 -1.25 2.08
C PHE A 25 25.75 -2.24 1.81
N ALA A 26 25.26 -2.85 2.88
CA ALA A 26 24.10 -3.73 2.85
C ALA A 26 23.18 -3.35 4.02
N ILE A 27 21.97 -2.91 3.70
CA ILE A 27 21.00 -2.44 4.68
C ILE A 27 19.77 -3.34 4.60
N THR A 28 19.24 -3.77 5.76
CA THR A 28 18.08 -4.65 5.81
C THR A 28 17.13 -4.28 6.96
N ASN A 29 15.86 -4.68 6.81
CA ASN A 29 14.84 -4.56 7.83
C ASN A 29 15.00 -5.68 8.87
N SER A 30 15.28 -5.33 10.15
CA SER A 30 15.41 -6.29 11.26
C SER A 30 14.05 -6.87 11.71
N ASP A 31 12.94 -6.20 11.38
CA ASP A 31 11.60 -6.68 11.71
C ASP A 31 11.07 -7.68 10.67
N ASP A 32 11.70 -7.78 9.49
CA ASP A 32 11.38 -8.81 8.50
C ASP A 32 12.07 -10.13 8.87
N LYS A 33 11.29 -11.22 8.91
CA LYS A 33 11.79 -12.56 9.23
C LYS A 33 12.97 -13.05 8.37
N ASN A 34 13.10 -12.51 7.15
CA ASN A 34 14.20 -12.81 6.23
C ASN A 34 15.31 -11.75 6.27
N GLY A 35 15.13 -10.63 6.97
CA GLY A 35 16.05 -9.51 6.95
C GLY A 35 17.46 -9.91 7.34
N LEU A 36 17.64 -10.43 8.56
CA LEU A 36 18.94 -10.89 9.05
C LEU A 36 19.50 -12.06 8.23
N PHE A 37 18.64 -12.93 7.69
CA PHE A 37 19.05 -14.01 6.80
C PHE A 37 19.74 -13.47 5.53
N MET A 38 19.29 -12.36 4.97
CA MET A 38 19.93 -11.73 3.80
C MET A 38 21.38 -11.32 4.08
N LEU A 39 21.69 -10.89 5.32
CA LEU A 39 23.03 -10.44 5.70
C LEU A 39 23.96 -11.56 6.19
N GLN A 40 23.50 -12.80 6.34
CA GLN A 40 24.23 -13.89 7.00
C GLN A 40 25.65 -14.11 6.44
N ASN A 41 25.80 -14.15 5.11
CA ASN A 41 27.09 -14.38 4.44
C ASN A 41 27.60 -13.11 3.74
N CYS A 42 26.92 -11.98 3.92
CA CYS A 42 27.31 -10.71 3.28
C CYS A 42 28.64 -10.22 3.84
N LYS A 43 29.56 -9.82 2.94
CA LYS A 43 30.89 -9.29 3.28
C LYS A 43 30.92 -7.76 3.35
N ALA A 44 29.87 -7.09 2.86
CA ALA A 44 29.73 -5.65 2.86
C ALA A 44 29.60 -5.08 4.29
N GLN A 45 29.72 -3.78 4.44
CA GLN A 45 29.38 -3.08 5.68
C GLN A 45 27.87 -3.23 5.91
N LYS A 46 27.50 -3.86 7.04
CA LYS A 46 26.12 -4.21 7.34
C LYS A 46 25.48 -3.14 8.21
N SER A 47 24.23 -2.84 7.95
CA SER A 47 23.38 -2.01 8.80
C SER A 47 21.95 -2.55 8.78
N THR A 48 21.24 -2.35 9.88
CA THR A 48 19.86 -2.78 10.07
C THR A 48 18.97 -1.57 10.38
N TYR A 49 17.71 -1.64 9.99
CA TYR A 49 16.70 -0.70 10.44
C TYR A 49 15.47 -1.44 10.96
N GLY A 50 14.75 -0.84 11.89
CA GLY A 50 13.56 -1.45 12.47
C GLY A 50 12.74 -0.49 13.30
N LEU A 51 11.46 -0.83 13.47
CA LEU A 51 10.51 -0.13 14.32
C LEU A 51 10.25 -0.90 15.63
N LYS A 52 10.32 -2.23 15.58
CA LYS A 52 9.95 -3.14 16.68
C LYS A 52 11.18 -3.79 17.31
N SER A 53 12.09 -4.27 16.50
CA SER A 53 13.33 -4.92 16.93
C SER A 53 14.44 -3.91 17.13
N VAL A 54 15.42 -4.23 17.94
CA VAL A 54 16.66 -3.46 18.06
C VAL A 54 17.38 -3.46 16.72
N ALA A 55 17.76 -2.27 16.26
CA ALA A 55 18.41 -2.05 14.98
C ALA A 55 19.43 -0.91 15.06
N ASP A 56 20.37 -0.84 14.10
CA ASP A 56 21.35 0.25 14.02
C ASP A 56 20.66 1.59 13.74
N ILE A 57 19.57 1.54 12.97
CA ILE A 57 18.67 2.67 12.70
C ILE A 57 17.34 2.36 13.35
N GLN A 58 17.17 2.86 14.56
CA GLN A 58 15.94 2.66 15.32
C GLN A 58 14.93 3.74 14.97
N VAL A 59 13.74 3.33 14.58
CA VAL A 59 12.62 4.23 14.31
C VAL A 59 11.49 4.00 15.31
N LYS A 60 10.91 5.08 15.80
CA LYS A 60 9.67 5.07 16.61
C LYS A 60 8.66 5.96 15.96
N LEU A 61 7.40 5.52 15.90
CA LEU A 61 6.27 6.35 15.51
C LEU A 61 5.67 6.95 16.78
N LEU A 62 5.71 8.27 16.89
CA LEU A 62 5.20 9.02 18.04
C LEU A 62 3.74 9.41 17.81
N GLU A 63 3.40 9.92 16.61
CA GLU A 63 2.04 10.30 16.25
C GLU A 63 1.71 9.86 14.82
N ARG A 64 0.43 9.56 14.58
CA ARG A 64 -0.15 9.25 13.27
C ARG A 64 -1.34 10.14 13.00
N GLN A 65 -1.33 10.83 11.86
CA GLN A 65 -2.41 11.71 11.41
C GLN A 65 -2.67 11.52 9.92
N LEU A 66 -3.84 11.94 9.43
CA LEU A 66 -4.20 11.87 8.01
C LEU A 66 -3.31 12.77 7.12
N ASN A 67 -2.63 13.74 7.68
CA ASN A 67 -1.72 14.65 6.96
C ASN A 67 -0.25 14.34 7.17
N GLY A 68 0.10 13.24 7.84
CA GLY A 68 1.47 12.82 8.07
C GLY A 68 1.67 12.05 9.38
N MET A 69 2.93 11.89 9.76
CA MET A 69 3.29 11.24 11.02
C MET A 69 4.49 11.92 11.67
N LEU A 70 4.49 11.96 13.00
CA LEU A 70 5.66 12.30 13.79
C LEU A 70 6.44 11.02 14.08
N MET A 71 7.67 10.97 13.64
CA MET A 71 8.56 9.83 13.87
C MET A 71 9.86 10.28 14.53
N GLN A 72 10.50 9.37 15.24
CA GLN A 72 11.81 9.56 15.82
C GLN A 72 12.78 8.60 15.14
N ILE A 73 13.89 9.09 14.60
CA ILE A 73 15.00 8.31 14.05
C ILE A 73 16.22 8.56 14.91
N ASN A 74 16.75 7.52 15.56
CA ASN A 74 17.95 7.63 16.41
C ASN A 74 17.91 8.83 17.36
N GLN A 75 16.80 9.06 18.06
CA GLN A 75 16.58 10.14 19.02
C GLN A 75 16.27 11.53 18.41
N LYS A 76 16.25 11.69 17.09
CA LYS A 76 15.83 12.94 16.43
C LYS A 76 14.40 12.83 15.95
N GLU A 77 13.56 13.78 16.36
CA GLU A 77 12.17 13.85 15.94
C GLU A 77 12.05 14.50 14.55
N LEU A 78 11.13 13.97 13.76
CA LEU A 78 10.89 14.38 12.39
C LEU A 78 9.41 14.27 12.05
N TRP A 79 8.80 15.38 11.63
CA TRP A 79 7.50 15.34 10.98
C TRP A 79 7.65 15.03 9.49
N VAL A 80 6.89 14.07 8.99
CA VAL A 80 6.85 13.67 7.58
C VAL A 80 5.43 13.67 7.05
N GLN A 81 5.25 14.06 5.79
CA GLN A 81 3.93 14.12 5.13
C GLN A 81 3.48 12.75 4.57
N LEU A 82 4.25 11.72 4.80
CA LEU A 82 3.91 10.35 4.43
C LEU A 82 3.10 9.68 5.53
N ILE A 83 2.19 8.80 5.16
CA ILE A 83 1.23 8.15 6.06
C ILE A 83 1.48 6.64 6.06
N GLY A 84 1.29 6.03 7.23
CA GLY A 84 1.33 4.57 7.43
C GLY A 84 2.68 4.01 7.86
N ASP A 85 2.62 2.99 8.70
CA ASP A 85 3.80 2.34 9.29
C ASP A 85 4.76 1.80 8.23
N PHE A 86 4.23 1.34 7.07
CA PHE A 86 5.07 0.90 5.96
C PHE A 86 5.95 2.03 5.38
N ASN A 87 5.48 3.27 5.41
CA ASN A 87 6.30 4.42 5.01
C ASN A 87 7.37 4.76 6.05
N ALA A 88 7.15 4.50 7.33
CA ALA A 88 8.21 4.62 8.32
C ALA A 88 9.36 3.64 8.04
N TYR A 89 9.08 2.40 7.63
CA TYR A 89 10.10 1.45 7.16
C TYR A 89 10.81 1.95 5.89
N ASN A 90 10.06 2.49 4.92
CA ASN A 90 10.64 3.05 3.70
C ASN A 90 11.58 4.22 4.01
N LEU A 91 11.17 5.12 4.90
CA LEU A 91 11.97 6.26 5.34
C LEU A 91 13.22 5.83 6.11
N ALA A 92 13.12 4.80 6.96
CA ALA A 92 14.28 4.23 7.65
C ALA A 92 15.31 3.67 6.67
N ALA A 93 14.86 2.99 5.61
CA ALA A 93 15.73 2.47 4.56
C ALA A 93 16.38 3.61 3.75
N ILE A 94 15.60 4.65 3.40
CA ILE A 94 16.11 5.85 2.70
C ILE A 94 17.15 6.56 3.55
N TYR A 95 16.86 6.79 4.84
CA TYR A 95 17.79 7.39 5.79
C TYR A 95 19.11 6.61 5.83
N GLY A 96 19.04 5.30 6.05
CA GLY A 96 20.22 4.44 6.11
C GLY A 96 21.05 4.45 4.84
N ALA A 97 20.39 4.44 3.68
CA ALA A 97 21.05 4.51 2.39
C ALA A 97 21.74 5.87 2.18
N ALA A 98 21.11 6.98 2.53
CA ALA A 98 21.65 8.31 2.41
C ALA A 98 22.87 8.52 3.32
N ILE A 99 22.81 8.08 4.59
CA ILE A 99 23.95 8.12 5.51
C ILE A 99 25.10 7.25 4.98
N ALA A 100 24.82 6.04 4.49
CA ALA A 100 25.85 5.18 3.90
C ALA A 100 26.53 5.79 2.67
N LEU A 101 25.84 6.67 1.94
CA LEU A 101 26.38 7.43 0.81
C LEU A 101 27.13 8.71 1.25
N GLY A 102 27.22 8.99 2.54
CA GLY A 102 27.97 10.12 3.09
C GLY A 102 27.21 11.45 3.11
N ILE A 103 25.89 11.43 2.95
CA ILE A 103 25.07 12.64 3.11
C ILE A 103 24.96 12.96 4.60
N SER A 104 25.03 14.24 4.97
CA SER A 104 24.92 14.66 6.35
C SER A 104 23.54 14.29 6.93
N GLU A 105 23.50 13.91 8.20
CA GLU A 105 22.24 13.53 8.85
C GLU A 105 21.22 14.68 8.82
N GLU A 106 21.67 15.92 9.01
CA GLU A 106 20.82 17.09 8.98
C GLU A 106 20.16 17.28 7.61
N ASP A 107 20.94 17.19 6.52
CA ASP A 107 20.41 17.28 5.16
C ASP A 107 19.39 16.17 4.87
N VAL A 108 19.69 14.93 5.29
CA VAL A 108 18.78 13.81 5.11
C VAL A 108 17.43 14.08 5.80
N LEU A 109 17.45 14.50 7.06
CA LEU A 109 16.22 14.77 7.82
C LEU A 109 15.42 15.92 7.20
N VAL A 110 16.10 17.01 6.80
CA VAL A 110 15.46 18.14 6.13
C VAL A 110 14.82 17.73 4.80
N GLN A 111 15.46 16.89 4.00
CA GLN A 111 14.84 16.44 2.76
C GLN A 111 13.70 15.44 3.02
N MET A 112 13.83 14.55 3.99
CA MET A 112 12.78 13.62 4.35
C MET A 112 11.50 14.32 4.83
N SER A 113 11.61 15.43 5.56
CA SER A 113 10.43 16.22 6.00
C SER A 113 9.65 16.85 4.84
N LYS A 114 10.26 17.01 3.68
CA LYS A 114 9.67 17.58 2.46
C LYS A 114 9.06 16.52 1.53
N LEU A 115 9.31 15.24 1.80
CA LEU A 115 8.80 14.17 0.96
C LEU A 115 7.27 14.12 1.03
N GLN A 116 6.66 14.08 -0.13
CA GLN A 116 5.22 13.89 -0.30
C GLN A 116 4.92 12.48 -0.80
N SER A 117 3.68 12.04 -0.66
CA SER A 117 3.27 10.75 -1.22
C SER A 117 3.43 10.74 -2.74
N VAL A 118 3.98 9.66 -3.24
CA VAL A 118 4.06 9.43 -4.70
C VAL A 118 2.65 9.19 -5.23
N SER A 119 2.37 9.66 -6.45
CA SER A 119 1.07 9.44 -7.09
C SER A 119 0.64 7.97 -6.98
N GLY A 120 -0.60 7.76 -6.53
CA GLY A 120 -1.19 6.43 -6.34
C GLY A 120 -0.60 5.58 -5.21
N ARG A 121 0.13 6.18 -4.26
CA ARG A 121 0.63 5.51 -3.06
C ARG A 121 0.12 6.22 -1.81
N PHE A 122 -0.99 5.75 -1.28
CA PHE A 122 -1.74 6.41 -0.22
C PHE A 122 -1.93 7.92 -0.51
N GLN A 123 -2.21 8.23 -1.78
CA GLN A 123 -2.47 9.59 -2.22
C GLN A 123 -3.88 9.99 -1.79
N TYR A 124 -4.01 11.13 -1.12
CA TYR A 124 -5.30 11.54 -0.57
C TYR A 124 -5.62 13.00 -0.84
N PHE A 125 -6.90 13.34 -0.74
CA PHE A 125 -7.40 14.70 -0.61
C PHE A 125 -8.68 14.68 0.24
N VAL A 126 -8.99 15.83 0.83
CA VAL A 126 -10.27 16.05 1.51
C VAL A 126 -11.16 16.86 0.56
N SER A 127 -12.34 16.33 0.27
CA SER A 127 -13.31 16.99 -0.61
C SER A 127 -13.98 18.19 0.07
N LYS A 128 -14.68 19.01 -0.72
CA LYS A 128 -15.49 20.13 -0.17
C LYS A 128 -16.56 19.64 0.82
N ASN A 129 -17.05 18.43 0.60
CA ASN A 129 -18.05 17.78 1.45
C ASN A 129 -17.43 17.06 2.66
N GLN A 130 -16.15 17.32 2.98
CA GLN A 130 -15.43 16.71 4.10
C GLN A 130 -15.31 15.18 4.02
N VAL A 131 -15.34 14.60 2.82
CA VAL A 131 -14.99 13.20 2.58
C VAL A 131 -13.49 13.10 2.32
N THR A 132 -12.81 12.20 3.03
CA THR A 132 -11.39 11.90 2.77
C THR A 132 -11.29 10.83 1.69
N ALA A 133 -10.84 11.18 0.50
CA ALA A 133 -10.64 10.26 -0.60
C ALA A 133 -9.17 9.83 -0.66
N ILE A 134 -8.93 8.50 -0.78
CA ILE A 134 -7.60 7.89 -0.82
C ILE A 134 -7.49 7.02 -2.07
N VAL A 135 -6.40 7.15 -2.82
CA VAL A 135 -6.04 6.29 -3.95
C VAL A 135 -4.76 5.54 -3.64
N ASP A 136 -4.77 4.22 -3.79
CA ASP A 136 -3.60 3.38 -3.55
C ASP A 136 -3.42 2.27 -4.59
N TYR A 137 -2.18 1.90 -4.85
CA TYR A 137 -1.79 0.82 -5.77
C TYR A 137 -1.90 -0.59 -5.15
N ALA A 138 -2.59 -0.75 -4.05
CA ALA A 138 -2.77 -2.01 -3.34
C ALA A 138 -3.55 -3.02 -4.20
N HIS A 139 -2.83 -3.87 -4.95
CA HIS A 139 -3.35 -4.88 -5.87
C HIS A 139 -2.99 -6.33 -5.46
N THR A 140 -2.49 -6.50 -4.25
CA THR A 140 -2.23 -7.81 -3.61
C THR A 140 -2.92 -7.86 -2.25
N PRO A 141 -3.26 -9.07 -1.74
CA PRO A 141 -3.88 -9.22 -0.43
C PRO A 141 -3.13 -8.49 0.68
N ASP A 142 -1.83 -8.74 0.83
CA ASP A 142 -0.99 -8.11 1.86
C ASP A 142 -0.98 -6.58 1.74
N ALA A 143 -0.90 -6.03 0.51
CA ALA A 143 -0.90 -4.59 0.30
C ALA A 143 -2.25 -3.97 0.66
N LEU A 144 -3.36 -4.60 0.27
CA LEU A 144 -4.71 -4.12 0.59
C LEU A 144 -4.95 -4.15 2.11
N GLU A 145 -4.56 -5.23 2.77
CA GLU A 145 -4.66 -5.36 4.22
C GLU A 145 -3.86 -4.25 4.93
N ASN A 146 -2.62 -4.00 4.52
CA ASN A 146 -1.78 -2.94 5.10
C ASN A 146 -2.40 -1.54 4.94
N VAL A 147 -2.98 -1.23 3.77
CA VAL A 147 -3.65 0.06 3.55
C VAL A 147 -4.88 0.19 4.43
N LEU A 148 -5.73 -0.84 4.49
CA LEU A 148 -6.93 -0.85 5.33
C LEU A 148 -6.58 -0.78 6.82
N GLN A 149 -5.56 -1.50 7.29
CA GLN A 149 -5.05 -1.38 8.67
C GLN A 149 -4.56 0.03 8.98
N THR A 150 -3.86 0.67 8.04
CA THR A 150 -3.41 2.05 8.19
C THR A 150 -4.58 3.00 8.36
N ILE A 151 -5.63 2.85 7.53
CA ILE A 151 -6.86 3.67 7.64
C ILE A 151 -7.55 3.42 8.98
N GLU A 152 -7.64 2.15 9.42
CA GLU A 152 -8.26 1.77 10.70
C GLU A 152 -7.55 2.40 11.91
N GLN A 153 -6.22 2.55 11.84
CA GLN A 153 -5.45 3.22 12.90
C GLN A 153 -5.64 4.75 12.94
N LEU A 154 -6.06 5.35 11.82
CA LEU A 154 -6.22 6.79 11.67
C LEU A 154 -7.64 7.27 11.95
N ARG A 155 -8.65 6.41 11.75
CA ARG A 155 -10.06 6.78 11.92
C ARG A 155 -10.50 6.69 13.39
N THR A 156 -11.45 7.54 13.77
CA THR A 156 -12.02 7.58 15.14
C THR A 156 -13.14 6.56 15.34
N ARG A 157 -13.49 5.76 14.33
CA ARG A 157 -14.59 4.76 14.26
C ARG A 157 -16.00 5.36 14.15
N ASN A 158 -16.15 6.65 14.03
CA ASN A 158 -17.43 7.29 13.72
C ASN A 158 -17.64 7.39 12.20
N GLU A 159 -16.57 7.39 11.45
CA GLU A 159 -16.54 7.46 9.99
C GLU A 159 -16.84 6.08 9.37
N GLN A 160 -17.54 6.06 8.26
CA GLN A 160 -17.62 4.87 7.42
C GLN A 160 -16.33 4.77 6.57
N LEU A 161 -15.87 3.55 6.38
CA LEU A 161 -14.85 3.23 5.39
C LEU A 161 -15.51 2.55 4.20
N ILE A 162 -15.55 3.25 3.06
CA ILE A 162 -16.05 2.73 1.80
C ILE A 162 -14.83 2.35 0.95
N THR A 163 -14.76 1.12 0.48
CA THR A 163 -13.64 0.63 -0.33
C THR A 163 -14.09 0.20 -1.71
N VAL A 164 -13.52 0.80 -2.75
CA VAL A 164 -13.67 0.38 -4.15
C VAL A 164 -12.43 -0.42 -4.54
N VAL A 165 -12.60 -1.68 -4.94
CA VAL A 165 -11.49 -2.58 -5.25
C VAL A 165 -11.81 -3.51 -6.40
N GLY A 166 -10.82 -3.74 -7.27
CA GLY A 166 -10.89 -4.69 -8.37
C GLY A 166 -9.63 -5.54 -8.48
N CYS A 167 -9.71 -6.58 -9.33
CA CYS A 167 -8.57 -7.41 -9.68
C CYS A 167 -8.30 -7.38 -11.18
N GLY A 168 -7.02 -7.42 -11.56
CA GLY A 168 -6.61 -7.49 -12.96
C GLY A 168 -6.81 -8.87 -13.57
N GLY A 169 -7.17 -8.92 -14.86
CA GLY A 169 -7.14 -10.12 -15.69
C GLY A 169 -5.71 -10.50 -16.08
N ASP A 170 -5.54 -11.73 -16.60
CA ASP A 170 -4.26 -12.32 -17.01
C ASP A 170 -3.21 -12.28 -15.89
N ARG A 171 -3.67 -12.45 -14.65
CA ARG A 171 -2.85 -12.44 -13.42
C ARG A 171 -3.26 -13.62 -12.54
N ASP A 172 -2.59 -13.74 -11.40
CA ASP A 172 -2.87 -14.77 -10.40
C ASP A 172 -4.31 -14.67 -9.91
N LYS A 173 -5.12 -15.67 -10.26
CA LYS A 173 -6.54 -15.76 -9.89
C LYS A 173 -6.75 -16.08 -8.42
N THR A 174 -5.77 -16.73 -7.78
CA THR A 174 -5.90 -17.17 -6.38
C THR A 174 -6.03 -16.02 -5.40
N LYS A 175 -5.54 -14.82 -5.76
CA LYS A 175 -5.66 -13.62 -4.94
C LYS A 175 -7.06 -12.98 -4.98
N ARG A 176 -7.90 -13.27 -6.00
CA ARG A 176 -9.20 -12.61 -6.21
C ARG A 176 -10.15 -12.80 -5.02
N PRO A 177 -10.42 -14.05 -4.56
CA PRO A 177 -11.25 -14.25 -3.38
C PRO A 177 -10.67 -13.61 -2.13
N GLU A 178 -9.34 -13.67 -1.96
CA GLU A 178 -8.69 -13.12 -0.78
C GLU A 178 -8.77 -11.60 -0.72
N MET A 179 -8.62 -10.91 -1.85
CA MET A 179 -8.82 -9.46 -1.96
C MET A 179 -10.23 -9.04 -1.54
N ALA A 180 -11.26 -9.77 -2.02
CA ALA A 180 -12.64 -9.49 -1.65
C ALA A 180 -12.92 -9.79 -0.17
N ARG A 181 -12.40 -10.89 0.37
CA ARG A 181 -12.50 -11.22 1.79
C ARG A 181 -11.92 -10.12 2.69
N ILE A 182 -10.72 -9.67 2.39
CA ILE A 182 -10.05 -8.60 3.14
C ILE A 182 -10.86 -7.31 3.06
N ALA A 183 -11.24 -6.89 1.86
CA ALA A 183 -11.99 -5.65 1.67
C ALA A 183 -13.32 -5.66 2.43
N THR A 184 -14.11 -6.74 2.31
CA THR A 184 -15.44 -6.83 2.96
C THR A 184 -15.35 -7.01 4.48
N SER A 185 -14.29 -7.61 4.99
CA SER A 185 -14.11 -7.79 6.45
C SER A 185 -13.67 -6.50 7.14
N MET A 186 -12.87 -5.65 6.46
CA MET A 186 -12.26 -4.46 7.07
C MET A 186 -12.95 -3.14 6.71
N SER A 187 -13.89 -3.15 5.75
CA SER A 187 -14.64 -1.96 5.35
C SER A 187 -16.07 -1.97 5.90
N THR A 188 -16.66 -0.79 6.02
CA THR A 188 -18.08 -0.62 6.31
C THR A 188 -18.91 -1.02 5.08
N LEU A 189 -18.45 -0.63 3.89
CA LEU A 189 -19.01 -0.99 2.60
C LEU A 189 -17.89 -1.25 1.62
N THR A 190 -18.01 -2.28 0.79
CA THR A 190 -17.09 -2.60 -0.30
C THR A 190 -17.82 -2.54 -1.63
N ILE A 191 -17.21 -1.96 -2.66
CA ILE A 191 -17.69 -2.06 -4.04
C ILE A 191 -16.65 -2.85 -4.83
N LEU A 192 -17.02 -4.06 -5.23
CA LEU A 192 -16.23 -4.89 -6.12
C LEU A 192 -16.43 -4.42 -7.56
N THR A 193 -15.35 -4.15 -8.27
CA THR A 193 -15.38 -3.56 -9.60
C THR A 193 -14.28 -4.09 -10.52
N SER A 194 -14.32 -3.72 -11.79
CA SER A 194 -13.25 -4.03 -12.74
C SER A 194 -12.01 -3.19 -12.47
N ASP A 195 -10.84 -3.78 -12.68
CA ASP A 195 -9.56 -3.09 -12.76
C ASP A 195 -9.12 -3.03 -14.23
N ASN A 196 -8.04 -3.71 -14.63
CA ASN A 196 -7.63 -3.96 -16.01
C ASN A 196 -8.05 -5.40 -16.39
N PRO A 197 -9.20 -5.65 -17.00
CA PRO A 197 -9.62 -7.01 -17.32
C PRO A 197 -8.75 -7.66 -18.39
N ARG A 198 -8.02 -6.88 -19.18
CA ARG A 198 -7.17 -7.34 -20.28
C ARG A 198 -7.95 -8.23 -21.24
N THR A 199 -7.60 -9.53 -21.35
CA THR A 199 -8.27 -10.47 -22.26
C THR A 199 -9.39 -11.25 -21.56
N GLU A 200 -9.51 -11.17 -20.22
CA GLU A 200 -10.54 -11.87 -19.46
C GLU A 200 -11.87 -11.09 -19.43
N ASN A 201 -12.96 -11.82 -19.30
CA ASN A 201 -14.28 -11.22 -19.05
C ASN A 201 -14.30 -10.60 -17.64
N PRO A 202 -14.60 -9.28 -17.49
CA PRO A 202 -14.63 -8.63 -16.19
C PRO A 202 -15.68 -9.22 -15.24
N GLU A 203 -16.79 -9.74 -15.75
CA GLU A 203 -17.82 -10.42 -14.95
C GLU A 203 -17.26 -11.71 -14.29
N GLU A 204 -16.44 -12.49 -15.02
CA GLU A 204 -15.82 -13.70 -14.48
C GLU A 204 -14.79 -13.35 -13.38
N ILE A 205 -14.06 -12.25 -13.55
CA ILE A 205 -13.12 -11.77 -12.52
C ILE A 205 -13.89 -11.42 -11.23
N LEU A 206 -15.03 -10.76 -11.36
CA LEU A 206 -15.89 -10.43 -10.21
C LEU A 206 -16.52 -11.68 -9.59
N ASN A 207 -16.91 -12.68 -10.40
CA ASN A 207 -17.38 -13.97 -9.87
C ASN A 207 -16.31 -14.64 -9.00
N ASP A 208 -15.05 -14.64 -9.45
CA ASP A 208 -13.93 -15.18 -8.67
C ASP A 208 -13.70 -14.38 -7.36
N MET A 209 -13.90 -13.06 -7.39
CA MET A 209 -13.80 -12.23 -6.19
C MET A 209 -14.91 -12.53 -5.20
N GLU A 210 -16.16 -12.66 -5.66
CA GLU A 210 -17.33 -12.90 -4.81
C GLU A 210 -17.25 -14.22 -4.02
N ILE A 211 -16.51 -15.22 -4.51
CA ILE A 211 -16.22 -16.46 -3.77
C ILE A 211 -15.58 -16.17 -2.40
N GLY A 212 -14.84 -15.08 -2.28
CA GLY A 212 -14.18 -14.68 -1.04
C GLY A 212 -15.07 -13.89 -0.06
N VAL A 213 -16.28 -13.50 -0.46
CA VAL A 213 -17.19 -12.77 0.43
C VAL A 213 -17.83 -13.76 1.41
N GLU A 214 -17.50 -13.59 2.68
CA GLU A 214 -18.06 -14.44 3.74
C GLU A 214 -19.55 -14.16 3.96
N ALA A 215 -20.32 -15.18 4.33
CA ALA A 215 -21.80 -15.10 4.49
C ALA A 215 -22.26 -13.94 5.40
N GLN A 216 -21.48 -13.63 6.42
CA GLN A 216 -21.75 -12.53 7.36
C GLN A 216 -21.52 -11.13 6.77
N HIS A 217 -20.88 -11.03 5.60
CA HIS A 217 -20.54 -9.77 4.93
C HIS A 217 -21.34 -9.54 3.64
N THR A 218 -22.31 -10.41 3.31
CA THR A 218 -23.10 -10.32 2.07
C THR A 218 -23.93 -9.04 1.95
N ASN A 219 -24.25 -8.40 3.06
CA ASN A 219 -24.94 -7.11 3.11
C ASN A 219 -24.02 -5.90 3.13
N LYS A 220 -22.68 -6.12 3.07
CA LYS A 220 -21.67 -5.07 3.12
C LYS A 220 -20.94 -4.86 1.80
N TYR A 221 -21.41 -5.44 0.70
CA TYR A 221 -20.79 -5.20 -0.59
C TYR A 221 -21.81 -4.94 -1.70
N LEU A 222 -21.32 -4.24 -2.71
CA LEU A 222 -21.98 -4.05 -4.00
C LEU A 222 -21.07 -4.59 -5.10
N ARG A 223 -21.67 -5.04 -6.19
CA ARG A 223 -20.99 -5.43 -7.42
C ARG A 223 -21.33 -4.45 -8.52
N ILE A 224 -20.35 -3.72 -9.03
CA ILE A 224 -20.51 -2.73 -10.10
C ILE A 224 -19.34 -2.89 -11.05
N VAL A 225 -19.55 -3.49 -12.22
CA VAL A 225 -18.48 -3.82 -13.18
C VAL A 225 -17.76 -2.58 -13.67
N ASP A 226 -18.51 -1.57 -14.08
CA ASP A 226 -17.94 -0.28 -14.54
C ASP A 226 -17.28 0.47 -13.37
N ARG A 227 -15.95 0.65 -13.44
CA ARG A 227 -15.18 1.27 -12.38
C ARG A 227 -15.55 2.73 -12.14
N GLY A 228 -15.87 3.47 -13.21
CA GLY A 228 -16.31 4.86 -13.08
C GLY A 228 -17.64 4.96 -12.34
N GLN A 229 -18.60 4.08 -12.67
CA GLN A 229 -19.87 4.00 -11.94
C GLN A 229 -19.68 3.51 -10.50
N ALA A 230 -18.73 2.61 -10.24
CA ALA A 230 -18.38 2.17 -8.89
C ALA A 230 -17.87 3.33 -8.04
N ILE A 231 -16.91 4.12 -8.55
CA ILE A 231 -16.36 5.29 -7.87
C ILE A 231 -17.45 6.34 -7.66
N LYS A 232 -18.27 6.63 -8.70
CA LYS A 232 -19.39 7.56 -8.59
C LYS A 232 -20.39 7.13 -7.50
N THR A 233 -20.77 5.86 -7.48
CA THR A 233 -21.69 5.31 -6.47
C THR A 233 -21.11 5.45 -5.07
N ALA A 234 -19.84 5.09 -4.89
CA ALA A 234 -19.13 5.24 -3.62
C ALA A 234 -19.11 6.69 -3.15
N SER A 235 -18.81 7.63 -4.06
CA SER A 235 -18.80 9.08 -3.77
C SER A 235 -20.17 9.61 -3.37
N MET A 236 -21.25 9.13 -4.01
CA MET A 236 -22.62 9.52 -3.66
C MET A 236 -23.11 8.95 -2.32
N MET A 237 -22.57 7.81 -1.88
CA MET A 237 -22.92 7.17 -0.61
C MET A 237 -22.11 7.74 0.57
N ALA A 238 -20.94 8.30 0.31
CA ALA A 238 -20.08 8.87 1.34
C ALA A 238 -20.68 10.13 1.96
N LYS A 239 -20.61 10.25 3.27
CA LYS A 239 -21.08 11.38 4.07
C LYS A 239 -19.89 12.20 4.57
N PRO A 240 -20.12 13.45 5.04
CA PRO A 240 -19.09 14.24 5.69
C PRO A 240 -18.41 13.47 6.82
N GLY A 241 -17.08 13.41 6.79
CA GLY A 241 -16.25 12.65 7.73
C GLY A 241 -15.87 11.25 7.25
N ASP A 242 -16.60 10.66 6.29
CA ASP A 242 -16.30 9.31 5.79
C ASP A 242 -14.97 9.26 5.02
N ILE A 243 -14.43 8.04 4.94
CA ILE A 243 -13.21 7.72 4.20
C ILE A 243 -13.59 6.84 2.99
N LEU A 244 -13.16 7.25 1.81
CA LEU A 244 -13.34 6.53 0.56
C LEU A 244 -11.98 6.09 0.03
N LEU A 245 -11.72 4.78 0.05
CA LEU A 245 -10.53 4.16 -0.52
C LEU A 245 -10.83 3.62 -1.92
N VAL A 246 -10.04 4.01 -2.92
CA VAL A 246 -10.02 3.38 -4.25
C VAL A 246 -8.67 2.68 -4.41
N ALA A 247 -8.71 1.34 -4.45
CA ALA A 247 -7.53 0.48 -4.46
C ALA A 247 -7.35 -0.28 -5.77
N GLY A 248 -6.10 -0.58 -6.09
CA GLY A 248 -5.69 -1.44 -7.22
C GLY A 248 -4.85 -0.71 -8.26
N LYS A 249 -5.38 0.34 -8.88
CA LYS A 249 -4.72 1.06 -10.00
C LYS A 249 -3.66 2.07 -9.55
N GLY A 250 -3.89 2.73 -8.41
CA GLY A 250 -2.97 3.74 -7.91
C GLY A 250 -2.67 4.84 -8.94
N HIS A 251 -1.45 4.88 -9.47
CA HIS A 251 -0.98 5.87 -10.44
C HIS A 251 -1.27 5.51 -11.90
N GLU A 252 -1.90 4.38 -12.17
CA GLU A 252 -2.26 4.00 -13.55
C GLU A 252 -3.36 4.91 -14.08
N THR A 253 -3.10 5.56 -15.22
CA THR A 253 -4.02 6.50 -15.88
C THR A 253 -4.77 5.85 -17.05
N TYR A 254 -4.90 4.53 -17.04
CA TYR A 254 -5.59 3.78 -18.10
C TYR A 254 -6.32 2.56 -17.55
N GLN A 255 -7.33 2.11 -18.29
CA GLN A 255 -7.92 0.79 -18.17
C GLN A 255 -7.66 0.00 -19.47
N GLU A 256 -7.09 -1.22 -19.32
CA GLU A 256 -6.74 -2.08 -20.45
C GLU A 256 -7.85 -3.14 -20.66
N ILE A 257 -8.51 -3.08 -21.82
CA ILE A 257 -9.58 -3.99 -22.24
C ILE A 257 -9.23 -4.55 -23.62
N ASN A 258 -9.09 -5.87 -23.75
CA ASN A 258 -8.75 -6.55 -25.00
C ASN A 258 -7.52 -5.95 -25.72
N GLY A 259 -6.47 -5.61 -24.95
CA GLY A 259 -5.22 -5.04 -25.45
C GLY A 259 -5.29 -3.55 -25.81
N VAL A 260 -6.46 -2.91 -25.65
CA VAL A 260 -6.63 -1.47 -25.87
C VAL A 260 -6.61 -0.75 -24.52
N ARG A 261 -5.82 0.31 -24.42
CA ARG A 261 -5.77 1.18 -23.25
C ARG A 261 -6.67 2.38 -23.44
N HIS A 262 -7.66 2.49 -22.58
CA HIS A 262 -8.55 3.64 -22.49
C HIS A 262 -8.09 4.52 -21.33
N HIS A 263 -8.14 5.85 -21.50
CA HIS A 263 -7.83 6.75 -20.39
C HIS A 263 -8.79 6.51 -19.23
N PHE A 264 -8.24 6.32 -18.02
CA PHE A 264 -8.99 6.15 -16.79
C PHE A 264 -8.07 6.40 -15.59
N ASP A 265 -8.37 7.40 -14.81
CA ASP A 265 -7.61 7.78 -13.61
C ASP A 265 -8.53 7.84 -12.40
N ASP A 266 -8.23 7.04 -11.37
CA ASP A 266 -9.04 6.94 -10.15
C ASP A 266 -9.15 8.30 -9.43
N MET A 267 -8.07 9.09 -9.43
CA MET A 267 -8.02 10.40 -8.79
C MET A 267 -8.87 11.44 -9.55
N GLU A 268 -8.85 11.40 -10.88
CA GLU A 268 -9.70 12.26 -11.71
C GLU A 268 -11.19 11.95 -11.48
N GLU A 269 -11.56 10.66 -11.47
CA GLU A 269 -12.93 10.24 -11.20
C GLU A 269 -13.40 10.63 -9.80
N LEU A 270 -12.57 10.48 -8.78
CA LEU A 270 -12.89 10.94 -7.41
C LEU A 270 -13.14 12.46 -7.37
N LYS A 271 -12.24 13.27 -7.96
CA LYS A 271 -12.36 14.72 -7.98
C LYS A 271 -13.58 15.23 -8.75
N LYS A 272 -14.08 14.43 -9.69
CA LYS A 272 -15.28 14.75 -10.49
C LYS A 272 -16.56 14.53 -9.68
N HIS A 273 -16.56 13.61 -8.71
CA HIS A 273 -17.76 13.18 -8.02
C HIS A 273 -17.83 13.60 -6.53
N LEU A 274 -16.73 14.09 -5.95
CA LEU A 274 -16.62 14.62 -4.59
C LEU A 274 -16.41 16.14 -4.60
#